data_ed3e6317ce306e2b500acba98ac120dd
#
_entry.id   ed3e6317ce306e2b500acba98ac120dd
#
_cell.length_a   1.000
_cell.length_b   1.000
_cell.length_c   1.000
_cell.angle_alpha   90.00
_cell.angle_beta   90.00
_cell.angle_gamma   90.00
#
_symmetry.space_group_name_H-M   'P 1'
#
loop_
_entity.id
_entity.type
_entity.pdbx_description
1 polymer ?
#
loop_
_entity_poly.entity_id
_entity_poly.type
_entity_poly.pdbx_seq_one_letter_code
_entity_poly.pdbx_strand_id
1 'polypeptide(L)'
;MLEKGFRESCSSYGDGEMASPPIPSPGNHIPEALSSETVLKQAMADLRHPDPQVRILAIRYYLEKSYPSIPLSLLQEILSDRDPDVRAQTLRSLVKFRNPVVSPLLKKYLRDGDARVRMAALRGMFQFQEKIDLNIFLQFLSDDSTWVRRKVATLLGWAQIEGALPILKELSRDGHSMVRKAALFSLATLYPDESENLFVEAMTDADPEIRRWAKTTLEKILARPVKEKTAPLANRG
;
A
#
# COMPACT_ATOMS: atom_id res chain seq x y z
N MET A 1 -3.32 -1.00 23.99
CA MET A 1 -2.68 0.33 23.97
C MET A 1 -1.71 0.54 22.79
N LEU A 2 -1.04 -0.50 22.32
CA LEU A 2 -0.13 -0.42 21.16
C LEU A 2 -0.85 -0.22 19.81
N GLU A 3 -2.07 -0.74 19.64
CA GLU A 3 -2.86 -0.60 18.42
C GLU A 3 -3.31 0.85 18.13
N LYS A 4 -3.65 1.64 19.15
CA LYS A 4 -4.00 3.06 18.97
C LYS A 4 -2.80 3.87 18.52
N GLY A 5 -1.64 3.66 19.11
CA GLY A 5 -0.39 4.34 18.70
C GLY A 5 0.06 3.97 17.30
N PHE A 6 -0.26 2.75 16.82
CA PHE A 6 0.05 2.32 15.46
C PHE A 6 -0.81 3.03 14.41
N ARG A 7 -2.13 3.12 14.65
CA ARG A 7 -3.05 3.83 13.76
C ARG A 7 -2.78 5.33 13.72
N GLU A 8 -2.47 5.94 14.85
CA GLU A 8 -2.17 7.37 14.95
C GLU A 8 -0.78 7.71 14.40
N SER A 9 0.23 6.87 14.63
CA SER A 9 1.58 7.05 14.09
C SER A 9 1.66 6.81 12.57
N CYS A 10 0.87 5.89 12.02
CA CYS A 10 0.75 5.70 10.57
C CYS A 10 -0.15 6.75 9.91
N SER A 11 -1.09 7.34 10.64
CA SER A 11 -1.92 8.46 10.16
C SER A 11 -1.15 9.78 10.16
N SER A 12 -0.21 9.99 11.11
CA SER A 12 0.63 11.20 11.17
C SER A 12 1.84 11.14 10.24
N TYR A 13 2.30 9.94 9.89
CA TYR A 13 3.15 9.72 8.72
C TYR A 13 2.23 9.45 7.53
N GLY A 14 1.44 10.49 7.22
CA GLY A 14 0.56 10.53 6.08
C GLY A 14 1.24 9.81 4.94
N ASP A 15 0.55 8.89 4.31
CA ASP A 15 0.92 8.46 3.00
C ASP A 15 1.38 9.74 2.31
N GLY A 16 2.70 9.93 2.24
CA GLY A 16 3.28 10.92 1.35
C GLY A 16 2.97 10.44 -0.07
N GLU A 17 1.69 10.20 -0.32
CA GLU A 17 1.16 10.45 -1.63
C GLU A 17 1.72 11.81 -1.94
N MET A 18 2.61 11.88 -2.90
CA MET A 18 2.87 13.14 -3.57
C MET A 18 1.49 13.72 -3.77
N ALA A 19 1.17 14.73 -2.94
CA ALA A 19 -0.17 15.26 -2.84
C ALA A 19 -0.61 15.59 -4.25
N SER A 20 -1.44 14.74 -4.81
CA SER A 20 -2.20 15.13 -5.99
C SER A 20 -2.87 16.43 -5.57
N PRO A 21 -2.74 17.51 -6.32
CA PRO A 21 -3.31 18.79 -5.96
C PRO A 21 -4.76 18.55 -5.55
N PRO A 22 -5.29 19.26 -4.56
CA PRO A 22 -6.65 19.07 -4.09
C PRO A 22 -7.55 19.08 -5.33
N ILE A 23 -8.21 17.95 -5.58
CA ILE A 23 -9.16 17.83 -6.67
C ILE A 23 -10.20 18.91 -6.38
N PRO A 24 -10.43 19.90 -7.26
CA PRO A 24 -11.49 20.86 -7.05
C PRO A 24 -12.75 20.05 -6.81
N SER A 25 -13.40 20.29 -5.68
CA SER A 25 -14.72 19.71 -5.40
C SER A 25 -15.56 19.95 -6.66
N PRO A 26 -16.17 18.93 -7.27
CA PRO A 26 -17.03 19.15 -8.40
C PRO A 26 -18.07 20.16 -7.94
N GLY A 27 -17.99 21.37 -8.47
CA GLY A 27 -18.93 22.44 -8.14
C GLY A 27 -20.35 21.88 -8.25
N ASN A 28 -21.19 22.18 -7.30
CA ASN A 28 -22.56 21.72 -7.10
C ASN A 28 -23.52 22.09 -8.26
N HIS A 29 -23.13 21.77 -9.49
CA HIS A 29 -23.98 21.90 -10.69
C HIS A 29 -23.82 20.66 -11.58
N ILE A 30 -24.12 19.47 -11.02
CA ILE A 30 -24.67 18.41 -11.88
C ILE A 30 -26.15 18.78 -12.00
N PRO A 31 -26.64 19.14 -13.19
CA PRO A 31 -28.05 19.35 -13.37
C PRO A 31 -28.80 18.09 -12.94
N GLU A 32 -29.76 18.20 -12.02
CA GLU A 32 -30.60 17.09 -11.52
C GLU A 32 -31.39 16.35 -12.63
N ALA A 33 -31.20 16.73 -13.89
CA ALA A 33 -31.95 16.27 -15.05
C ALA A 33 -31.24 15.30 -16.00
N LEU A 34 -30.00 14.94 -15.77
CA LEU A 34 -29.35 13.94 -16.62
C LEU A 34 -29.68 12.54 -16.12
N SER A 35 -30.29 11.70 -16.97
CA SER A 35 -30.54 10.29 -16.64
C SER A 35 -29.21 9.60 -16.32
N SER A 36 -29.22 8.63 -15.42
CA SER A 36 -28.02 7.83 -15.07
C SER A 36 -27.33 7.25 -16.30
N GLU A 37 -28.09 6.97 -17.35
CA GLU A 37 -27.60 6.48 -18.65
C GLU A 37 -26.78 7.55 -19.41
N THR A 38 -27.24 8.80 -19.41
CA THR A 38 -26.53 9.91 -20.08
C THR A 38 -25.19 10.18 -19.40
N VAL A 39 -25.16 10.18 -18.06
CA VAL A 39 -23.93 10.37 -17.29
C VAL A 39 -22.95 9.22 -17.51
N LEU A 40 -23.46 7.99 -17.63
CA LEU A 40 -22.62 6.83 -17.93
C LEU A 40 -22.02 6.89 -19.34
N LYS A 41 -22.81 7.30 -20.35
CA LYS A 41 -22.31 7.53 -21.72
C LYS A 41 -21.23 8.61 -21.75
N GLN A 42 -21.40 9.69 -21.01
CA GLN A 42 -20.38 10.74 -20.90
C GLN A 42 -19.12 10.22 -20.24
N ALA A 43 -19.23 9.49 -19.12
CA ALA A 43 -18.06 8.90 -18.45
C ALA A 43 -17.30 7.94 -19.38
N MET A 44 -17.99 7.15 -20.20
CA MET A 44 -17.35 6.31 -21.22
C MET A 44 -16.59 7.12 -22.28
N ALA A 45 -17.12 8.26 -22.72
CA ALA A 45 -16.42 9.15 -23.65
C ALA A 45 -15.19 9.78 -22.98
N ASP A 46 -15.32 10.18 -21.71
CA ASP A 46 -14.27 10.83 -20.92
C ASP A 46 -13.11 9.88 -20.59
N LEU A 47 -13.31 8.55 -20.67
CA LEU A 47 -12.19 7.57 -20.54
C LEU A 47 -11.10 7.77 -21.61
N ARG A 48 -11.40 8.43 -22.73
CA ARG A 48 -10.45 8.74 -23.81
C ARG A 48 -10.06 10.21 -23.89
N HIS A 49 -10.45 10.99 -22.88
CA HIS A 49 -10.14 12.42 -22.82
C HIS A 49 -8.61 12.67 -22.86
N PRO A 50 -8.11 13.71 -23.54
CA PRO A 50 -6.68 14.03 -23.59
C PRO A 50 -6.08 14.30 -22.20
N ASP A 51 -6.82 14.94 -21.30
CA ASP A 51 -6.43 15.22 -19.92
C ASP A 51 -6.53 13.96 -19.06
N PRO A 52 -5.43 13.49 -18.42
CA PRO A 52 -5.43 12.33 -17.54
C PRO A 52 -6.32 12.52 -16.30
N GLN A 53 -6.50 13.74 -15.82
CA GLN A 53 -7.37 13.99 -14.66
C GLN A 53 -8.83 13.70 -14.99
N VAL A 54 -9.29 14.07 -16.19
CA VAL A 54 -10.64 13.74 -16.66
C VAL A 54 -10.80 12.23 -16.79
N ARG A 55 -9.80 11.53 -17.35
CA ARG A 55 -9.81 10.06 -17.43
C ARG A 55 -9.89 9.41 -16.04
N ILE A 56 -9.13 9.93 -15.06
CA ILE A 56 -9.16 9.43 -13.67
C ILE A 56 -10.55 9.57 -13.05
N LEU A 57 -11.19 10.72 -13.23
CA LEU A 57 -12.56 10.96 -12.73
C LEU A 57 -13.57 10.03 -13.41
N ALA A 58 -13.45 9.88 -14.73
CA ALA A 58 -14.28 8.96 -15.51
C ALA A 58 -14.14 7.51 -15.05
N ILE A 59 -12.90 7.04 -14.79
CA ILE A 59 -12.63 5.71 -14.27
C ILE A 59 -13.32 5.49 -12.92
N ARG A 60 -13.17 6.43 -11.99
CA ARG A 60 -13.79 6.33 -10.66
C ARG A 60 -15.30 6.21 -10.78
N TYR A 61 -15.92 7.06 -11.60
CA TYR A 61 -17.36 7.05 -11.79
C TYR A 61 -17.82 5.81 -12.55
N TYR A 62 -17.22 5.50 -13.70
CA TYR A 62 -17.64 4.40 -14.57
C TYR A 62 -17.48 3.04 -13.89
N LEU A 63 -16.32 2.76 -13.27
CA LEU A 63 -16.10 1.50 -12.59
C LEU A 63 -17.05 1.31 -11.40
N GLU A 64 -17.37 2.39 -10.69
CA GLU A 64 -18.30 2.33 -9.55
C GLU A 64 -19.75 2.03 -9.97
N LYS A 65 -20.18 2.54 -11.12
CA LYS A 65 -21.57 2.40 -11.60
C LYS A 65 -21.79 1.19 -12.49
N SER A 66 -20.78 0.76 -13.24
CA SER A 66 -20.90 -0.31 -14.24
C SER A 66 -20.47 -1.68 -13.73
N TYR A 67 -19.89 -1.77 -12.56
CA TYR A 67 -19.54 -3.05 -11.98
C TYR A 67 -20.80 -3.89 -11.66
N PRO A 68 -20.83 -5.23 -11.93
CA PRO A 68 -19.75 -6.09 -12.43
C PRO A 68 -19.64 -6.21 -13.95
N SER A 69 -20.43 -5.50 -14.73
CA SER A 69 -20.62 -5.71 -16.19
C SER A 69 -19.58 -5.00 -17.06
N ILE A 70 -18.37 -4.77 -16.55
CA ILE A 70 -17.33 -4.06 -17.31
C ILE A 70 -16.66 -5.01 -18.30
N PRO A 71 -16.64 -4.70 -19.60
CA PRO A 71 -15.95 -5.51 -20.58
C PRO A 71 -14.45 -5.61 -20.29
N LEU A 72 -13.89 -6.82 -20.36
CA LEU A 72 -12.45 -7.04 -20.12
C LEU A 72 -11.57 -6.24 -21.10
N SER A 73 -12.03 -6.08 -22.34
CA SER A 73 -11.34 -5.26 -23.35
C SER A 73 -11.19 -3.81 -22.93
N LEU A 74 -12.23 -3.23 -22.33
CA LEU A 74 -12.18 -1.86 -21.82
C LEU A 74 -11.23 -1.75 -20.62
N LEU A 75 -11.25 -2.73 -19.71
CA LEU A 75 -10.30 -2.75 -18.59
C LEU A 75 -8.85 -2.82 -19.08
N GLN A 76 -8.58 -3.63 -20.13
CA GLN A 76 -7.26 -3.72 -20.71
C GLN A 76 -6.84 -2.41 -21.40
N GLU A 77 -7.77 -1.72 -22.08
CA GLU A 77 -7.54 -0.40 -22.67
C GLU A 77 -7.12 0.61 -21.59
N ILE A 78 -7.91 0.76 -20.53
CA ILE A 78 -7.65 1.72 -19.44
C ILE A 78 -6.37 1.37 -18.67
N LEU A 79 -6.12 0.10 -18.42
CA LEU A 79 -4.90 -0.35 -17.75
C LEU A 79 -3.64 -0.22 -18.61
N SER A 80 -3.80 0.01 -19.94
CA SER A 80 -2.71 0.28 -20.87
C SER A 80 -2.52 1.79 -21.12
N ASP A 81 -3.18 2.64 -20.33
CA ASP A 81 -3.06 4.09 -20.46
C ASP A 81 -1.59 4.54 -20.37
N ARG A 82 -1.22 5.53 -21.19
CA ARG A 82 0.12 6.13 -21.17
C ARG A 82 0.47 6.78 -19.83
N ASP A 83 -0.53 7.33 -19.14
CA ASP A 83 -0.36 7.99 -17.87
C ASP A 83 -0.40 6.97 -16.70
N PRO A 84 0.65 6.88 -15.88
CA PRO A 84 0.71 5.93 -14.78
C PRO A 84 -0.31 6.21 -13.66
N ASP A 85 -0.76 7.44 -13.47
CA ASP A 85 -1.79 7.74 -12.46
C ASP A 85 -3.14 7.19 -12.89
N VAL A 86 -3.44 7.20 -14.19
CA VAL A 86 -4.63 6.56 -14.77
C VAL A 86 -4.58 5.05 -14.54
N ARG A 87 -3.44 4.39 -14.85
CA ARG A 87 -3.27 2.95 -14.59
C ARG A 87 -3.40 2.61 -13.09
N ALA A 88 -2.71 3.38 -12.25
CA ALA A 88 -2.74 3.17 -10.80
C ALA A 88 -4.15 3.39 -10.21
N GLN A 89 -4.88 4.41 -10.67
CA GLN A 89 -6.27 4.66 -10.26
C GLN A 89 -7.19 3.52 -10.69
N THR A 90 -7.01 3.00 -11.89
CA THR A 90 -7.78 1.85 -12.38
C THR A 90 -7.61 0.65 -11.46
N LEU A 91 -6.36 0.30 -11.10
CA LEU A 91 -6.10 -0.79 -10.17
C LEU A 91 -6.76 -0.55 -8.81
N ARG A 92 -6.64 0.67 -8.25
CA ARG A 92 -7.28 1.04 -6.98
C ARG A 92 -8.80 0.88 -7.03
N SER A 93 -9.43 1.30 -8.12
CA SER A 93 -10.88 1.17 -8.29
C SER A 93 -11.31 -0.29 -8.43
N LEU A 94 -10.60 -1.09 -9.21
CA LEU A 94 -10.88 -2.52 -9.40
C LEU A 94 -10.80 -3.32 -8.10
N VAL A 95 -9.85 -2.97 -7.25
CA VAL A 95 -9.66 -3.63 -5.95
C VAL A 95 -10.88 -3.45 -5.02
N LYS A 96 -11.57 -2.31 -5.08
CA LYS A 96 -12.78 -2.07 -4.28
C LYS A 96 -13.87 -3.12 -4.53
N PHE A 97 -13.96 -3.63 -5.74
CA PHE A 97 -15.04 -4.51 -6.16
C PHE A 97 -14.80 -6.00 -5.93
N ARG A 98 -13.63 -6.37 -5.39
CA ARG A 98 -13.27 -7.76 -5.07
C ARG A 98 -13.55 -8.77 -6.19
N ASN A 99 -13.34 -8.36 -7.46
CA ASN A 99 -13.57 -9.23 -8.60
C ASN A 99 -12.40 -10.24 -8.76
N PRO A 100 -12.67 -11.55 -8.88
CA PRO A 100 -11.62 -12.56 -9.07
C PRO A 100 -10.71 -12.34 -10.29
N VAL A 101 -11.23 -11.68 -11.35
CA VAL A 101 -10.46 -11.31 -12.56
C VAL A 101 -9.33 -10.32 -12.23
N VAL A 102 -9.43 -9.62 -11.11
CA VAL A 102 -8.45 -8.58 -10.72
C VAL A 102 -7.13 -9.19 -10.27
N SER A 103 -7.13 -10.36 -9.63
CA SER A 103 -5.91 -10.98 -9.10
C SER A 103 -4.83 -11.25 -10.17
N PRO A 104 -5.12 -11.84 -11.35
CA PRO A 104 -4.15 -11.97 -12.44
C PRO A 104 -3.66 -10.62 -12.98
N LEU A 105 -4.55 -9.62 -13.04
CA LEU A 105 -4.18 -8.28 -13.48
C LEU A 105 -3.20 -7.64 -12.49
N LEU A 106 -3.46 -7.71 -11.20
CA LEU A 106 -2.55 -7.18 -10.18
C LEU A 106 -1.14 -7.78 -10.32
N LYS A 107 -1.04 -9.11 -10.50
CA LYS A 107 0.26 -9.77 -10.71
C LYS A 107 1.03 -9.21 -11.91
N LYS A 108 0.35 -8.91 -13.00
CA LYS A 108 0.96 -8.28 -14.19
C LYS A 108 1.54 -6.91 -13.85
N TYR A 109 0.78 -6.07 -13.13
CA TYR A 109 1.18 -4.69 -12.82
C TYR A 109 2.14 -4.53 -11.62
N LEU A 110 2.49 -5.62 -10.94
CA LEU A 110 3.64 -5.64 -10.04
C LEU A 110 4.97 -5.35 -10.75
N ARG A 111 5.01 -5.50 -12.08
CA ARG A 111 6.18 -5.23 -12.93
C ARG A 111 6.02 -3.99 -13.81
N ASP A 112 5.07 -3.11 -13.50
CA ASP A 112 4.91 -1.85 -14.24
C ASP A 112 6.17 -0.99 -14.10
N GLY A 113 6.51 -0.26 -15.15
CA GLY A 113 7.67 0.66 -15.15
C GLY A 113 7.55 1.78 -14.12
N ASP A 114 6.33 2.17 -13.74
CA ASP A 114 6.08 3.25 -12.79
C ASP A 114 5.81 2.72 -11.38
N ALA A 115 6.53 3.27 -10.40
CA ALA A 115 6.43 2.88 -9.00
C ALA A 115 5.02 3.06 -8.40
N ARG A 116 4.25 4.06 -8.84
CA ARG A 116 2.88 4.32 -8.36
C ARG A 116 1.95 3.17 -8.75
N VAL A 117 2.15 2.61 -9.94
CA VAL A 117 1.38 1.47 -10.44
C VAL A 117 1.78 0.20 -9.70
N ARG A 118 3.09 -0.03 -9.49
CA ARG A 118 3.58 -1.16 -8.68
C ARG A 118 3.03 -1.12 -7.25
N MET A 119 3.03 0.07 -6.61
CA MET A 119 2.44 0.26 -5.28
C MET A 119 0.93 -0.01 -5.24
N ALA A 120 0.19 0.43 -6.26
CA ALA A 120 -1.24 0.17 -6.36
C ALA A 120 -1.52 -1.34 -6.52
N ALA A 121 -0.73 -2.03 -7.34
CA ALA A 121 -0.81 -3.46 -7.52
C ALA A 121 -0.48 -4.23 -6.24
N LEU A 122 0.62 -3.88 -5.56
CA LEU A 122 0.98 -4.45 -4.25
C LEU A 122 -0.14 -4.33 -3.23
N ARG A 123 -0.68 -3.12 -3.06
CA ARG A 123 -1.79 -2.88 -2.14
C ARG A 123 -3.01 -3.72 -2.50
N GLY A 124 -3.31 -3.81 -3.82
CA GLY A 124 -4.40 -4.63 -4.31
C GLY A 124 -4.22 -6.11 -3.97
N MET A 125 -3.03 -6.65 -4.16
CA MET A 125 -2.72 -8.04 -3.80
C MET A 125 -3.02 -8.34 -2.33
N PHE A 126 -2.66 -7.42 -1.43
CA PHE A 126 -2.98 -7.54 0.00
C PHE A 126 -4.48 -7.60 0.29
N GLN A 127 -5.27 -6.82 -0.43
CA GLN A 127 -6.72 -6.77 -0.20
C GLN A 127 -7.47 -7.97 -0.77
N PHE A 128 -6.84 -8.69 -1.73
CA PHE A 128 -7.48 -9.80 -2.44
C PHE A 128 -7.13 -11.19 -1.94
N GLN A 129 -5.98 -11.37 -1.27
CA GLN A 129 -5.49 -12.70 -0.95
C GLN A 129 -5.76 -13.08 0.50
N GLU A 130 -6.45 -14.23 0.70
CA GLU A 130 -6.55 -14.89 2.01
C GLU A 130 -5.21 -15.49 2.46
N LYS A 131 -4.35 -15.87 1.49
CA LYS A 131 -2.97 -16.31 1.74
C LYS A 131 -2.02 -15.55 0.84
N ILE A 132 -1.11 -14.81 1.45
CA ILE A 132 -0.11 -14.02 0.74
C ILE A 132 1.13 -14.89 0.52
N ASP A 133 1.51 -15.06 -0.75
CA ASP A 133 2.79 -15.67 -1.13
C ASP A 133 3.93 -14.66 -0.87
N LEU A 134 4.72 -14.93 0.16
CA LEU A 134 5.87 -14.09 0.54
C LEU A 134 6.89 -13.92 -0.59
N ASN A 135 7.00 -14.91 -1.50
CA ASN A 135 7.92 -14.83 -2.63
C ASN A 135 7.63 -13.64 -3.55
N ILE A 136 6.37 -13.18 -3.59
CA ILE A 136 5.99 -11.99 -4.34
C ILE A 136 6.75 -10.75 -3.84
N PHE A 137 7.06 -10.68 -2.54
CA PHE A 137 7.71 -9.50 -1.95
C PHE A 137 9.23 -9.50 -2.11
N LEU A 138 9.85 -10.68 -2.29
CA LEU A 138 11.29 -10.77 -2.47
C LEU A 138 11.79 -9.96 -3.67
N GLN A 139 11.01 -9.91 -4.76
CA GLN A 139 11.37 -9.13 -5.95
C GLN A 139 11.44 -7.61 -5.70
N PHE A 140 10.82 -7.12 -4.62
CA PHE A 140 10.76 -5.70 -4.30
C PHE A 140 11.79 -5.26 -3.25
N LEU A 141 12.60 -6.16 -2.74
CA LEU A 141 13.68 -5.80 -1.81
C LEU A 141 14.71 -4.88 -2.48
N SER A 142 14.93 -5.07 -3.78
CA SER A 142 15.82 -4.27 -4.60
C SER A 142 15.08 -3.36 -5.60
N ASP A 143 13.79 -3.06 -5.37
CA ASP A 143 13.06 -2.12 -6.23
C ASP A 143 13.77 -0.76 -6.26
N ASP A 144 13.87 -0.15 -7.42
CA ASP A 144 14.53 1.15 -7.61
C ASP A 144 13.85 2.26 -6.81
N SER A 145 12.54 2.15 -6.57
CA SER A 145 11.78 3.11 -5.80
C SER A 145 11.81 2.83 -4.30
N THR A 146 12.37 3.75 -3.54
CA THR A 146 12.29 3.77 -2.06
C THR A 146 10.86 3.64 -1.54
N TRP A 147 9.90 4.23 -2.24
CA TRP A 147 8.49 4.17 -1.86
C TRP A 147 7.91 2.76 -1.97
N VAL A 148 8.32 2.00 -3.00
CA VAL A 148 7.91 0.59 -3.17
C VAL A 148 8.51 -0.26 -2.07
N ARG A 149 9.82 -0.15 -1.79
CA ARG A 149 10.50 -0.89 -0.71
C ARG A 149 9.88 -0.58 0.66
N ARG A 150 9.63 0.71 0.95
CA ARG A 150 8.93 1.14 2.17
C ARG A 150 7.51 0.55 2.24
N LYS A 151 6.77 0.55 1.12
CA LYS A 151 5.41 -0.02 1.07
C LYS A 151 5.42 -1.50 1.41
N VAL A 152 6.39 -2.27 0.92
CA VAL A 152 6.55 -3.70 1.28
C VAL A 152 6.70 -3.85 2.79
N ALA A 153 7.63 -3.12 3.41
CA ALA A 153 7.84 -3.19 4.86
C ALA A 153 6.54 -2.89 5.64
N THR A 154 5.82 -1.84 5.24
CA THR A 154 4.58 -1.42 5.90
C THR A 154 3.47 -2.46 5.72
N LEU A 155 3.31 -3.01 4.52
CA LEU A 155 2.26 -3.99 4.24
C LEU A 155 2.50 -5.31 4.98
N LEU A 156 3.74 -5.78 5.07
CA LEU A 156 4.11 -6.97 5.85
C LEU A 156 3.78 -6.80 7.33
N GLY A 157 4.02 -5.59 7.87
CA GLY A 157 3.65 -5.24 9.24
C GLY A 157 2.14 -5.21 9.49
N TRP A 158 1.39 -4.64 8.56
CA TRP A 158 -0.07 -4.52 8.69
C TRP A 158 -0.81 -5.83 8.60
N ALA A 159 -0.41 -6.67 7.67
CA ALA A 159 -1.10 -7.93 7.43
C ALA A 159 -0.68 -9.04 8.40
N GLN A 160 0.23 -8.73 9.33
CA GLN A 160 0.73 -9.68 10.33
C GLN A 160 1.13 -11.03 9.70
N ILE A 161 1.86 -10.95 8.58
CA ILE A 161 2.17 -12.13 7.79
C ILE A 161 3.22 -12.98 8.48
N GLU A 162 2.82 -14.20 8.79
CA GLU A 162 3.74 -15.20 9.33
C GLU A 162 4.89 -15.47 8.33
N GLY A 163 6.12 -15.54 8.81
CA GLY A 163 7.30 -15.74 7.97
C GLY A 163 7.88 -14.45 7.34
N ALA A 164 7.32 -13.25 7.61
CA ALA A 164 7.85 -11.99 7.07
C ALA A 164 9.19 -11.56 7.70
N LEU A 165 9.62 -12.19 8.77
CA LEU A 165 10.82 -11.82 9.52
C LEU A 165 12.10 -11.67 8.64
N PRO A 166 12.45 -12.60 7.72
CA PRO A 166 13.65 -12.44 6.89
C PRO A 166 13.59 -11.21 5.98
N ILE A 167 12.41 -10.95 5.39
CA ILE A 167 12.20 -9.81 4.50
C ILE A 167 12.33 -8.49 5.27
N LEU A 168 11.72 -8.41 6.44
CA LEU A 168 11.79 -7.23 7.29
C LEU A 168 13.21 -6.99 7.84
N LYS A 169 13.96 -8.05 8.16
CA LYS A 169 15.38 -7.94 8.54
C LYS A 169 16.24 -7.34 7.42
N GLU A 170 16.00 -7.74 6.18
CA GLU A 170 16.69 -7.17 5.02
C GLU A 170 16.35 -5.69 4.85
N LEU A 171 15.05 -5.36 4.85
CA LEU A 171 14.59 -3.97 4.71
C LEU A 171 15.02 -3.08 5.90
N SER A 172 15.28 -3.63 7.08
CA SER A 172 15.80 -2.85 8.21
C SER A 172 17.24 -2.35 8.01
N ARG A 173 17.93 -2.87 6.99
CA ARG A 173 19.28 -2.46 6.58
C ARG A 173 19.31 -1.69 5.26
N ASP A 174 18.13 -1.27 4.75
CA ASP A 174 18.02 -0.52 3.49
C ASP A 174 18.85 0.77 3.52
N GLY A 175 19.37 1.18 2.37
CA GLY A 175 20.13 2.42 2.24
C GLY A 175 19.34 3.68 2.64
N HIS A 176 18.02 3.66 2.54
CA HIS A 176 17.18 4.80 2.81
C HIS A 176 16.48 4.72 4.19
N SER A 177 16.64 5.74 5.03
CA SER A 177 16.14 5.75 6.40
C SER A 177 14.62 5.51 6.52
N MET A 178 13.81 6.01 5.59
CA MET A 178 12.36 5.75 5.58
C MET A 178 12.01 4.27 5.44
N VAL A 179 12.80 3.50 4.70
CA VAL A 179 12.59 2.06 4.54
C VAL A 179 13.00 1.33 5.80
N ARG A 180 14.20 1.66 6.33
CA ARG A 180 14.69 1.09 7.61
C ARG A 180 13.69 1.33 8.74
N LYS A 181 13.20 2.58 8.88
CA LYS A 181 12.21 2.96 9.88
C LYS A 181 10.92 2.15 9.77
N ALA A 182 10.39 1.98 8.55
CA ALA A 182 9.18 1.19 8.32
C ALA A 182 9.39 -0.28 8.65
N ALA A 183 10.53 -0.86 8.29
CA ALA A 183 10.86 -2.25 8.58
C ALA A 183 11.05 -2.50 10.08
N LEU A 184 11.82 -1.64 10.76
CA LEU A 184 12.01 -1.71 12.21
C LEU A 184 10.68 -1.57 12.96
N PHE A 185 9.78 -0.71 12.49
CA PHE A 185 8.46 -0.56 13.07
C PHE A 185 7.64 -1.85 12.96
N SER A 186 7.64 -2.48 11.79
CA SER A 186 6.97 -3.75 11.57
C SER A 186 7.58 -4.89 12.39
N LEU A 187 8.92 -4.90 12.54
CA LEU A 187 9.63 -5.84 13.40
C LEU A 187 9.26 -5.68 14.88
N ALA A 188 9.19 -4.44 15.38
CA ALA A 188 8.79 -4.17 16.76
C ALA A 188 7.39 -4.71 17.08
N THR A 189 6.52 -4.69 16.08
CA THR A 189 5.13 -5.11 16.23
C THR A 189 4.97 -6.62 16.14
N LEU A 190 5.60 -7.25 15.13
CA LEU A 190 5.39 -8.67 14.83
C LEU A 190 6.39 -9.59 15.52
N TYR A 191 7.64 -9.18 15.61
CA TYR A 191 8.77 -10.01 16.02
C TYR A 191 9.65 -9.30 17.07
N PRO A 192 9.06 -8.76 18.14
CA PRO A 192 9.82 -7.96 19.10
C PRO A 192 10.99 -8.71 19.70
N ASP A 193 10.80 -9.97 20.08
CA ASP A 193 11.82 -10.76 20.75
C ASP A 193 12.93 -11.19 19.78
N GLU A 194 12.57 -11.55 18.53
CA GLU A 194 13.51 -11.97 17.48
C GLU A 194 14.24 -10.79 16.82
N SER A 195 13.85 -9.55 17.15
CA SER A 195 14.44 -8.33 16.61
C SER A 195 15.25 -7.51 17.61
N GLU A 196 15.41 -7.95 18.85
CA GLU A 196 16.19 -7.24 19.89
C GLU A 196 17.56 -6.78 19.37
N ASN A 197 18.34 -7.67 18.74
CA ASN A 197 19.65 -7.35 18.17
C ASN A 197 19.59 -6.25 17.09
N LEU A 198 18.53 -6.24 16.28
CA LEU A 198 18.37 -5.21 15.25
C LEU A 198 18.09 -3.83 15.85
N PHE A 199 17.41 -3.78 17.01
CA PHE A 199 17.24 -2.52 17.73
C PHE A 199 18.54 -2.04 18.38
N VAL A 200 19.40 -2.96 18.85
CA VAL A 200 20.75 -2.61 19.30
C VAL A 200 21.58 -2.03 18.13
N GLU A 201 21.55 -2.68 16.96
CA GLU A 201 22.19 -2.15 15.74
C GLU A 201 21.64 -0.76 15.39
N ALA A 202 20.31 -0.59 15.42
CA ALA A 202 19.64 0.66 15.06
C ALA A 202 19.93 1.83 16.02
N MET A 203 20.45 1.59 17.23
CA MET A 203 20.91 2.65 18.12
C MET A 203 22.15 3.39 17.59
N THR A 204 22.83 2.84 16.59
CA THR A 204 23.96 3.47 15.88
C THR A 204 23.59 3.92 14.46
N ASP A 205 22.32 3.90 14.09
CA ASP A 205 21.86 4.30 12.75
C ASP A 205 22.31 5.72 12.39
N ALA A 206 22.53 5.97 11.10
CA ALA A 206 22.87 7.30 10.60
C ALA A 206 21.74 8.33 10.89
N ASP A 207 20.47 7.89 10.86
CA ASP A 207 19.32 8.73 11.15
C ASP A 207 19.09 8.90 12.66
N PRO A 208 19.14 10.14 13.19
CA PRO A 208 18.99 10.39 14.63
C PRO A 208 17.60 10.05 15.17
N GLU A 209 16.56 10.07 14.34
CA GLU A 209 15.22 9.67 14.77
C GLU A 209 15.16 8.15 14.98
N ILE A 210 15.80 7.38 14.08
CA ILE A 210 15.88 5.93 14.22
C ILE A 210 16.64 5.57 15.49
N ARG A 211 17.80 6.22 15.76
CA ARG A 211 18.56 5.98 16.99
C ARG A 211 17.74 6.17 18.26
N ARG A 212 17.04 7.32 18.36
CA ARG A 212 16.22 7.65 19.54
C ARG A 212 15.06 6.66 19.70
N TRP A 213 14.39 6.36 18.60
CA TRP A 213 13.25 5.45 18.63
C TRP A 213 13.67 4.01 18.92
N ALA A 214 14.79 3.54 18.37
CA ALA A 214 15.33 2.21 18.62
C ALA A 214 15.61 2.00 20.11
N LYS A 215 16.27 2.97 20.78
CA LYS A 215 16.53 2.93 22.22
C LYS A 215 15.24 2.75 23.04
N THR A 216 14.26 3.63 22.80
CA THR A 216 13.00 3.59 23.53
C THR A 216 12.21 2.30 23.27
N THR A 217 12.30 1.77 22.05
CA THR A 217 11.61 0.54 21.66
C THR A 217 12.27 -0.66 22.30
N LEU A 218 13.61 -0.73 22.30
CA LEU A 218 14.37 -1.78 22.95
C LEU A 218 14.06 -1.85 24.46
N GLU A 219 14.03 -0.71 25.14
CA GLU A 219 13.65 -0.62 26.55
C GLU A 219 12.27 -1.23 26.82
N LYS A 220 11.29 -0.96 25.93
CA LYS A 220 9.93 -1.52 26.03
C LYS A 220 9.91 -3.03 25.77
N ILE A 221 10.68 -3.51 24.81
CA ILE A 221 10.80 -4.94 24.49
C ILE A 221 11.37 -5.70 25.69
N LEU A 222 12.46 -5.18 26.27
CA LEU A 222 13.11 -5.80 27.41
C LEU A 222 12.26 -5.78 28.69
N ALA A 223 11.44 -4.76 28.86
CA ALA A 223 10.54 -4.64 30.02
C ALA A 223 9.30 -5.57 29.96
N ARG A 224 9.11 -6.32 28.87
CA ARG A 224 7.98 -7.26 28.76
C ARG A 224 8.10 -8.41 29.75
N PRO A 225 7.00 -8.82 30.38
CA PRO A 225 7.01 -10.00 31.26
C PRO A 225 7.27 -11.28 30.44
N VAL A 226 7.99 -12.21 31.02
CA VAL A 226 8.44 -13.47 30.36
C VAL A 226 7.28 -14.27 29.74
N LYS A 227 6.08 -14.21 30.34
CA LYS A 227 4.88 -14.89 29.80
C LYS A 227 4.40 -14.32 28.44
N GLU A 228 4.66 -13.04 28.15
CA GLU A 228 4.29 -12.43 26.87
C GLU A 228 5.33 -12.70 25.79
N LYS A 229 6.59 -12.98 26.17
CA LYS A 229 7.69 -13.24 25.22
C LYS A 229 7.52 -14.54 24.44
N THR A 230 6.78 -15.50 24.97
CA THR A 230 6.62 -16.84 24.36
C THR A 230 5.26 -17.05 23.68
N ALA A 231 4.36 -16.06 23.69
CA ALA A 231 3.04 -16.19 23.07
C ALA A 231 3.12 -16.16 21.55
N PRO A 232 2.45 -17.09 20.83
CA PRO A 232 2.36 -17.03 19.37
C PRO A 232 1.67 -15.75 18.91
N LEU A 233 2.03 -15.28 17.68
CA LEU A 233 1.51 -14.03 17.09
C LEU A 233 -0.01 -13.90 17.16
N ALA A 234 -0.74 -15.01 17.01
CA ALA A 234 -2.20 -15.04 17.07
C ALA A 234 -2.82 -14.66 18.44
N ASN A 235 -2.02 -14.70 19.52
CA ASN A 235 -2.48 -14.46 20.90
C ASN A 235 -1.87 -13.19 21.52
N ARG A 236 -1.21 -12.34 20.73
CA ARG A 236 -0.59 -11.08 21.18
C ARG A 236 -1.53 -9.87 21.01
N GLY A 237 -2.86 -10.09 21.00
CA GLY A 237 -3.92 -9.07 20.91
C GLY A 237 -4.33 -8.51 22.28
#